data_4a142b4960c7ef55417333acef4d6f0e
#
_entry.id   4a142b4960c7ef55417333acef4d6f0e
#
_cell.length_a   1.000
_cell.length_b   1.000
_cell.length_c   1.000
_cell.angle_alpha   90.00
_cell.angle_beta   90.00
_cell.angle_gamma   90.00
#
_symmetry.space_group_name_H-M   'P 1'
#
loop_
_entity.id
_entity.type
_entity.pdbx_description
1 polymer ?
#
loop_
_entity_poly.entity_id
_entity_poly.type
_entity_poly.pdbx_seq_one_letter_code
_entity_poly.pdbx_strand_id
1 'polypeptide(L)'
;MNALVWLSEDPTLFPDIDDALTDPNGLLAAGGDLSEARLIAAYRQGIFPWFDDDQPILWWSPDSRCVIDPTSFSPSRSLAKRIRKADFELRIDDAFSQVIDYCQLRSGDEGT
;
A
#
# COMPACT_ATOMS: atom_id res chain seq x y z
N MET A 1 -10.99 2.68 -24.12
CA MET A 1 -9.98 3.65 -23.62
C MET A 1 -10.39 4.01 -22.20
N ASN A 2 -9.61 3.57 -21.25
CA ASN A 2 -9.92 3.84 -19.85
C ASN A 2 -9.54 5.28 -19.53
N ALA A 3 -10.49 6.05 -19.02
CA ALA A 3 -10.26 7.42 -18.60
C ALA A 3 -10.05 7.45 -17.07
N LEU A 4 -9.18 8.35 -16.63
CA LEU A 4 -8.99 8.58 -15.19
C LEU A 4 -10.31 9.06 -14.57
N VAL A 5 -10.75 8.35 -13.52
CA VAL A 5 -11.97 8.65 -12.79
C VAL A 5 -11.67 9.51 -11.57
N TRP A 6 -12.46 10.57 -11.36
CA TRP A 6 -12.44 11.34 -10.11
C TRP A 6 -13.38 10.69 -9.11
N LEU A 7 -12.87 10.41 -7.91
CA LEU A 7 -13.66 9.77 -6.85
C LEU A 7 -14.78 10.69 -6.35
N SER A 8 -15.93 10.09 -6.06
CA SER A 8 -17.07 10.75 -5.43
C SER A 8 -16.83 11.01 -3.93
N GLU A 9 -17.76 11.69 -3.29
CA GLU A 9 -17.73 11.92 -1.84
C GLU A 9 -17.95 10.62 -1.03
N ASP A 10 -18.58 9.58 -1.62
CA ASP A 10 -18.74 8.30 -0.95
C ASP A 10 -17.39 7.59 -0.80
N PRO A 11 -16.89 7.41 0.45
CA PRO A 11 -15.56 6.85 0.67
C PRO A 11 -15.46 5.36 0.34
N THR A 12 -16.58 4.68 0.13
CA THR A 12 -16.61 3.23 -0.15
C THR A 12 -16.60 2.89 -1.63
N LEU A 13 -16.83 3.88 -2.50
CA LEU A 13 -16.93 3.68 -3.94
C LEU A 13 -15.58 3.89 -4.63
N PHE A 14 -15.13 2.86 -5.32
CA PHE A 14 -13.99 2.87 -6.25
C PHE A 14 -14.41 2.29 -7.59
N PRO A 15 -13.75 2.71 -8.70
CA PRO A 15 -13.90 2.02 -9.98
C PRO A 15 -13.44 0.56 -9.88
N ASP A 16 -13.86 -0.26 -10.83
CA ASP A 16 -13.32 -1.62 -10.95
C ASP A 16 -11.81 -1.57 -11.19
N ILE A 17 -11.06 -2.41 -10.51
CA ILE A 17 -9.59 -2.45 -10.64
C ILE A 17 -9.15 -2.83 -12.06
N ASP A 18 -9.99 -3.55 -12.80
CA ASP A 18 -9.74 -3.90 -14.20
C ASP A 18 -9.83 -2.68 -15.14
N ASP A 19 -10.40 -1.57 -14.67
CA ASP A 19 -10.43 -0.30 -15.39
C ASP A 19 -9.15 0.54 -15.23
N ALA A 20 -8.19 0.11 -14.41
CA ALA A 20 -6.93 0.81 -14.23
C ALA A 20 -6.18 0.98 -15.54
N LEU A 21 -5.48 2.10 -15.67
CA LEU A 21 -4.66 2.36 -16.86
C LEU A 21 -3.50 1.35 -16.96
N THR A 22 -3.12 1.04 -18.20
CA THR A 22 -1.93 0.23 -18.47
C THR A 22 -0.67 1.08 -18.55
N ASP A 23 -0.80 2.37 -18.86
CA ASP A 23 0.28 3.34 -18.86
C ASP A 23 -0.25 4.71 -18.35
N PRO A 24 0.19 5.18 -17.19
CA PRO A 24 1.03 4.48 -16.22
C PRO A 24 0.30 3.28 -15.62
N ASN A 25 1.03 2.17 -15.44
CA ASN A 25 0.45 0.90 -14.99
C ASN A 25 -0.22 1.02 -13.64
N GLY A 26 -1.51 0.78 -13.63
CA GLY A 26 -2.31 0.67 -12.41
C GLY A 26 -2.94 1.97 -11.92
N LEU A 27 -2.75 3.10 -12.59
CA LEU A 27 -3.45 4.34 -12.21
C LEU A 27 -4.95 4.15 -12.42
N LEU A 28 -5.71 4.22 -11.32
CA LEU A 28 -7.13 3.88 -11.29
C LEU A 28 -8.03 5.11 -11.15
N ALA A 29 -7.70 6.00 -10.22
CA ALA A 29 -8.56 7.13 -9.88
C ALA A 29 -7.75 8.29 -9.28
N ALA A 30 -8.38 9.46 -9.23
CA ALA A 30 -7.84 10.66 -8.60
C ALA A 30 -8.83 11.28 -7.62
N GLY A 31 -8.34 12.09 -6.70
CA GLY A 31 -9.16 12.85 -5.75
C GLY A 31 -9.60 12.02 -4.54
N GLY A 32 -10.74 12.40 -3.97
CA GLY A 32 -11.20 11.83 -2.70
C GLY A 32 -10.45 12.41 -1.50
N ASP A 33 -10.33 11.61 -0.46
CA ASP A 33 -9.67 11.97 0.80
C ASP A 33 -8.89 10.77 1.35
N LEU A 34 -8.14 10.96 2.42
CA LEU A 34 -7.42 9.90 3.14
C LEU A 34 -8.14 9.50 4.44
N SER A 35 -9.46 9.57 4.46
CA SER A 35 -10.24 9.13 5.61
C SER A 35 -10.05 7.63 5.86
N GLU A 36 -10.20 7.22 7.12
CA GLU A 36 -10.13 5.82 7.52
C GLU A 36 -11.07 4.93 6.69
N ALA A 37 -12.31 5.38 6.49
CA ALA A 37 -13.30 4.62 5.71
C ALA A 37 -12.83 4.40 4.27
N ARG A 38 -12.28 5.42 3.62
CA ARG A 38 -11.77 5.33 2.25
C ARG A 38 -10.53 4.44 2.16
N LEU A 39 -9.59 4.57 3.07
CA LEU A 39 -8.38 3.74 3.11
C LEU A 39 -8.73 2.26 3.31
N ILE A 40 -9.63 1.94 4.24
CA ILE A 40 -10.09 0.56 4.45
C ILE A 40 -10.76 0.00 3.19
N ALA A 41 -11.64 0.78 2.57
CA ALA A 41 -12.32 0.36 1.34
C ALA A 41 -11.33 0.12 0.19
N ALA A 42 -10.32 0.96 0.04
CA ALA A 42 -9.26 0.84 -0.95
C ALA A 42 -8.41 -0.44 -0.73
N TYR A 43 -7.86 -0.59 0.45
CA TYR A 43 -6.98 -1.73 0.76
C TYR A 43 -7.69 -3.08 0.65
N ARG A 44 -8.98 -3.16 0.98
CA ARG A 44 -9.78 -4.37 0.77
C ARG A 44 -9.89 -4.81 -0.68
N GLN A 45 -9.69 -3.89 -1.61
CA GLN A 45 -9.73 -4.13 -3.06
C GLN A 45 -8.34 -4.15 -3.71
N GLY A 46 -7.27 -4.07 -2.90
CA GLY A 46 -5.91 -4.01 -3.41
C GLY A 46 -5.53 -2.65 -4.03
N ILE A 47 -6.26 -1.60 -3.68
CA ILE A 47 -6.04 -0.22 -4.12
C ILE A 47 -5.25 0.51 -3.05
N PHE A 48 -4.29 1.36 -3.43
CA PHE A 48 -3.52 2.18 -2.50
C PHE A 48 -3.28 3.58 -3.05
N PRO A 49 -3.11 4.60 -2.18
CA PRO A 49 -2.77 5.95 -2.60
C PRO A 49 -1.25 6.09 -2.79
N TRP A 50 -0.84 6.79 -3.84
CA TRP A 50 0.54 7.21 -4.08
C TRP A 50 0.56 8.46 -4.95
N PHE A 51 1.11 9.55 -4.43
CA PHE A 51 1.11 10.85 -5.09
C PHE A 51 2.17 11.78 -4.48
N ASP A 52 2.59 12.79 -5.23
CA ASP A 52 3.50 13.84 -4.79
C ASP A 52 2.73 15.06 -4.25
N ASP A 53 3.42 15.96 -3.56
CA ASP A 53 2.81 17.12 -2.90
C ASP A 53 2.10 18.09 -3.86
N ASP A 54 2.51 18.11 -5.13
CA ASP A 54 1.93 18.95 -6.19
C ASP A 54 0.81 18.25 -6.98
N GLN A 55 0.48 17.02 -6.62
CA GLN A 55 -0.53 16.20 -7.28
C GLN A 55 -1.80 16.09 -6.44
N PRO A 56 -2.95 15.84 -7.09
CA PRO A 56 -4.10 15.33 -6.35
C PRO A 56 -3.81 13.94 -5.78
N ILE A 57 -4.59 13.49 -4.83
CA ILE A 57 -4.52 12.10 -4.36
C ILE A 57 -4.73 11.19 -5.56
N LEU A 58 -3.77 10.31 -5.85
CA LEU A 58 -3.83 9.32 -6.90
C LEU A 58 -3.95 7.92 -6.30
N TRP A 59 -4.84 7.10 -6.87
CA TRP A 59 -5.13 5.75 -6.42
C TRP A 59 -4.71 4.73 -7.46
N TRP A 60 -4.06 3.66 -7.00
CA TRP A 60 -3.37 2.71 -7.85
C TRP A 60 -3.77 1.26 -7.56
N SER A 61 -3.87 0.46 -8.61
CA SER A 61 -3.96 -1.00 -8.56
C SER A 61 -3.20 -1.60 -9.75
N PRO A 62 -1.86 -1.72 -9.66
CA PRO A 62 -1.05 -2.24 -10.75
C PRO A 62 -1.32 -3.72 -11.05
N ASP A 63 -1.12 -4.10 -12.28
CA ASP A 63 -1.03 -5.47 -12.79
C ASP A 63 0.37 -5.63 -13.43
N SER A 64 1.12 -6.63 -13.22
CA SER A 64 1.12 -7.75 -12.30
C SER A 64 1.74 -7.38 -10.95
N ARG A 65 1.28 -8.01 -9.87
CA ARG A 65 1.77 -7.71 -8.51
C ARG A 65 2.53 -8.90 -7.92
N CYS A 66 3.66 -8.60 -7.27
CA CYS A 66 4.33 -9.55 -6.41
C CYS A 66 3.52 -9.75 -5.13
N VAL A 67 3.14 -10.97 -4.85
CA VAL A 67 2.32 -11.30 -3.68
C VAL A 67 2.96 -12.42 -2.86
N ILE A 68 2.62 -12.47 -1.58
CA ILE A 68 2.92 -13.59 -0.69
C ILE A 68 1.61 -14.32 -0.40
N ASP A 69 1.56 -15.61 -0.72
CA ASP A 69 0.45 -16.46 -0.30
C ASP A 69 0.70 -16.94 1.13
N PRO A 70 -0.11 -16.51 2.11
CA PRO A 70 0.09 -16.88 3.51
C PRO A 70 -0.02 -18.40 3.75
N THR A 71 -0.74 -19.11 2.89
CA THR A 71 -0.96 -20.56 3.03
C THR A 71 0.24 -21.38 2.59
N SER A 72 1.07 -20.83 1.70
CA SER A 72 2.26 -21.49 1.15
C SER A 72 3.58 -20.87 1.61
N PHE A 73 3.53 -19.81 2.39
CA PHE A 73 4.72 -19.13 2.88
C PHE A 73 5.56 -20.01 3.78
N SER A 74 6.85 -20.11 3.49
CA SER A 74 7.84 -20.79 4.32
C SER A 74 9.07 -19.88 4.50
N PRO A 75 9.48 -19.60 5.75
CA PRO A 75 10.65 -18.76 5.98
C PRO A 75 11.95 -19.47 5.51
N SER A 76 12.93 -18.68 5.09
CA SER A 76 14.26 -19.21 4.81
C SER A 76 14.86 -19.93 6.03
N ARG A 77 15.83 -20.81 5.80
CA ARG A 77 16.51 -21.54 6.90
C ARG A 77 17.11 -20.61 7.94
N SER A 78 17.72 -19.50 7.50
CA SER A 78 18.31 -18.50 8.41
C SER A 78 17.25 -17.78 9.22
N LEU A 79 16.15 -17.37 8.61
CA LEU A 79 15.02 -16.74 9.30
C LEU A 79 14.37 -17.71 10.29
N ALA A 80 14.12 -18.95 9.89
CA ALA A 80 13.57 -19.98 10.78
C ALA A 80 14.46 -20.24 12.00
N LYS A 81 15.79 -20.26 11.81
CA LYS A 81 16.76 -20.36 12.91
C LYS A 81 16.66 -19.17 13.86
N ARG A 82 16.52 -17.95 13.30
CA ARG A 82 16.37 -16.72 14.07
C ARG A 82 15.09 -16.71 14.90
N ILE A 83 13.99 -17.12 14.28
CA ILE A 83 12.68 -17.25 14.97
C ILE A 83 12.77 -18.23 16.13
N ARG A 84 13.42 -19.40 15.94
CA ARG A 84 13.59 -20.41 17.02
C ARG A 84 14.45 -19.92 18.17
N LYS A 85 15.44 -19.06 17.91
CA LYS A 85 16.26 -18.47 18.98
C LYS A 85 15.45 -17.60 19.93
N ALA A 86 14.35 -17.01 19.44
CA ALA A 86 13.47 -16.13 20.19
C ALA A 86 14.21 -15.01 20.94
N ASP A 87 15.27 -14.46 20.32
CA ASP A 87 16.07 -13.36 20.86
C ASP A 87 15.49 -11.97 20.54
N PHE A 88 14.29 -11.94 20.01
CA PHE A 88 13.49 -10.73 19.78
C PHE A 88 12.01 -10.99 20.08
N GLU A 89 11.30 -9.94 20.42
CA GLU A 89 9.86 -9.96 20.64
C GLU A 89 9.16 -9.29 19.46
N LEU A 90 8.14 -9.96 18.90
CA LEU A 90 7.28 -9.37 17.88
C LEU A 90 6.15 -8.58 18.56
N ARG A 91 6.02 -7.31 18.21
CA ARG A 91 4.95 -6.43 18.69
C ARG A 91 4.20 -5.83 17.53
N ILE A 92 2.91 -5.60 17.68
CA ILE A 92 2.03 -5.07 16.63
C ILE A 92 1.28 -3.87 17.19
N ASP A 93 1.29 -2.76 16.44
CA ASP A 93 0.53 -1.52 16.70
C ASP A 93 0.80 -0.82 18.04
N ASP A 94 1.92 -1.07 18.67
CA ASP A 94 2.28 -0.43 19.95
C ASP A 94 3.41 0.62 19.86
N ALA A 95 3.99 0.81 18.67
CA ALA A 95 5.07 1.76 18.43
C ALA A 95 4.95 2.45 17.06
N PHE A 96 3.76 2.71 16.58
CA PHE A 96 3.50 3.21 15.23
C PHE A 96 4.32 4.47 14.90
N SER A 97 4.29 5.50 15.76
CA SER A 97 5.02 6.75 15.51
C SER A 97 6.53 6.53 15.36
N GLN A 98 7.12 5.72 16.24
CA GLN A 98 8.55 5.39 16.15
C GLN A 98 8.90 4.64 14.87
N VAL A 99 8.06 3.69 14.47
CA VAL A 99 8.27 2.93 13.23
C VAL A 99 8.23 3.85 12.00
N ILE A 100 7.27 4.75 11.93
CA ILE A 100 7.16 5.71 10.82
C ILE A 100 8.36 6.67 10.81
N ASP A 101 8.77 7.19 11.97
CA ASP A 101 9.94 8.06 12.07
C ASP A 101 11.21 7.36 11.56
N TYR A 102 11.44 6.11 11.96
CA TYR A 102 12.57 5.32 11.47
C TYR A 102 12.48 4.99 9.97
N CYS A 103 11.30 4.80 9.42
CA CYS A 103 11.12 4.59 7.99
C CYS A 103 11.49 5.83 7.16
N GLN A 104 11.29 7.03 7.71
CA GLN A 104 11.68 8.28 7.06
C GLN A 104 13.19 8.55 7.13
N LEU A 105 13.86 8.06 8.20
CA LEU A 105 15.29 8.26 8.43
C LEU A 105 16.11 7.28 7.59
N ARG A 106 16.10 7.44 6.27
CA ARG A 106 17.07 6.75 5.42
C ARG A 106 18.35 7.58 5.37
N SER A 107 19.48 6.93 5.58
CA SER A 107 20.78 7.52 5.35
C SER A 107 21.04 7.65 3.85
N GLY A 108 20.89 8.87 3.34
CA GLY A 108 21.06 9.23 1.94
C GLY A 108 19.78 9.81 1.32
N ASP A 109 19.92 10.83 0.55
CA ASP A 109 18.91 11.73 -0.02
C ASP A 109 17.87 11.11 -0.96
N GLU A 110 17.57 9.83 -0.83
CA GLU A 110 16.54 9.18 -1.65
C GLU A 110 15.38 8.73 -0.76
N GLY A 111 14.57 9.71 -0.36
CA GLY A 111 13.19 9.43 0.04
C GLY A 111 12.42 8.86 -1.15
N THR A 112 11.70 7.77 -0.95
CA THR A 112 10.66 7.34 -1.89
C THR A 112 9.52 8.32 -1.84
#